data_1e2972365f930126ed31c6221098d136
#
_entry.id   1e2972365f930126ed31c6221098d136
#
_cell.length_a   1.000
_cell.length_b   1.000
_cell.length_c   1.000
_cell.angle_alpha   90.00
_cell.angle_beta   90.00
_cell.angle_gamma   90.00
#
_symmetry.space_group_name_H-M   'P 1'
#
loop_
_entity.id
_entity.type
_entity.pdbx_description
1 polymer ?
#
loop_
_entity_poly.entity_id
_entity_poly.type
_entity_poly.pdbx_seq_one_letter_code
_entity_poly.pdbx_strand_id
1 'polypeptide(L)'
;SDNQDAVDEAVAKLRDDLNMKFGQWYVLHTYSGMENKVKQNLDARVQNFNMEDYIYETVVPTEEVVEIRNGARKTITRVLMPGYVLVRMDLTEESWGTVRHTPSVTGFVGNAMDPIPLTQDEVVKMLTPSVIAQVNHDMAGQAPSPKAKRKVEVADYEVGESVQIIDGPFAGVPA
;
A
#
# COMPACT_ATOMS: atom_id res chain seq x y z
N SER A 1 25.09 -2.89 1.89
CA SER A 1 25.17 -1.65 1.12
C SER A 1 24.24 -0.62 1.72
N ASP A 2 24.46 0.63 1.35
CA ASP A 2 23.62 1.71 1.88
C ASP A 2 22.16 1.51 1.52
N ASN A 3 21.90 1.05 0.30
CA ASN A 3 20.53 0.83 -0.13
C ASN A 3 19.87 -0.30 0.66
N GLN A 4 20.58 -1.37 0.87
CA GLN A 4 20.05 -2.49 1.64
C GLN A 4 19.82 -2.09 3.10
N ASP A 5 20.74 -1.31 3.67
CA ASP A 5 20.58 -0.84 5.04
C ASP A 5 19.36 0.08 5.14
N ALA A 6 19.13 0.93 4.15
CA ALA A 6 17.97 1.81 4.13
C ALA A 6 16.68 1.00 4.03
N VAL A 7 16.67 -0.06 3.23
CA VAL A 7 15.51 -0.93 3.11
C VAL A 7 15.24 -1.63 4.44
N ASP A 8 16.30 -2.17 5.07
CA ASP A 8 16.12 -2.87 6.34
C ASP A 8 15.58 -1.93 7.41
N GLU A 9 16.07 -0.70 7.44
CA GLU A 9 15.58 0.29 8.39
C GLU A 9 14.13 0.66 8.12
N ALA A 10 13.77 0.82 6.85
CA ALA A 10 12.41 1.17 6.48
C ALA A 10 11.44 0.05 6.80
N VAL A 11 11.85 -1.21 6.60
CA VAL A 11 11.00 -2.35 6.95
C VAL A 11 10.84 -2.46 8.46
N ALA A 12 11.91 -2.20 9.22
CA ALA A 12 11.82 -2.20 10.68
C ALA A 12 10.84 -1.12 11.17
N LYS A 13 10.91 0.05 10.54
CA LYS A 13 9.98 1.13 10.87
C LYS A 13 8.54 0.74 10.53
N LEU A 14 8.34 0.11 9.39
CA LEU A 14 7.01 -0.37 9.03
C LEU A 14 6.47 -1.32 10.08
N ARG A 15 7.30 -2.26 10.53
CA ARG A 15 6.90 -3.23 11.53
C ARG A 15 6.53 -2.54 12.84
N ASP A 16 7.33 -1.56 13.25
CA ASP A 16 7.04 -0.80 14.46
C ASP A 16 5.74 -0.02 14.32
N ASP A 17 5.54 0.62 13.19
CA ASP A 17 4.31 1.39 12.93
C ASP A 17 3.08 0.49 13.00
N LEU A 18 3.17 -0.71 12.41
CA LEU A 18 2.05 -1.64 12.44
C LEU A 18 1.75 -2.12 13.85
N ASN A 19 2.79 -2.29 14.68
CA ASN A 19 2.60 -2.69 16.07
C ASN A 19 1.80 -1.68 16.86
N MET A 20 1.83 -0.43 16.45
CA MET A 20 1.14 0.65 17.19
C MET A 20 -0.28 0.89 16.72
N LYS A 21 -0.71 0.23 15.65
CA LYS A 21 -2.02 0.48 15.06
C LYS A 21 -3.07 -0.45 15.63
N PHE A 22 -4.26 0.09 15.82
CA PHE A 22 -5.40 -0.69 16.28
C PHE A 22 -5.99 -1.51 15.14
N GLY A 23 -6.76 -2.53 15.54
CA GLY A 23 -7.51 -3.32 14.59
C GLY A 23 -6.68 -4.43 13.98
N GLN A 24 -7.33 -5.22 13.18
CA GLN A 24 -6.68 -6.32 12.49
C GLN A 24 -6.80 -6.12 11.00
N TRP A 25 -5.96 -6.81 10.26
CA TRP A 25 -5.92 -6.67 8.81
C TRP A 25 -6.66 -7.82 8.16
N TYR A 26 -7.49 -7.48 7.19
CA TYR A 26 -8.23 -8.46 6.42
C TYR A 26 -8.00 -8.22 4.94
N VAL A 27 -8.19 -9.26 4.13
CA VAL A 27 -8.07 -9.15 2.69
C VAL A 27 -9.47 -9.18 2.09
N LEU A 28 -9.74 -8.22 1.24
CA LEU A 28 -10.97 -8.15 0.48
C LEU A 28 -10.71 -8.64 -0.93
N HIS A 29 -11.69 -9.29 -1.51
CA HIS A 29 -11.62 -9.77 -2.89
C HIS A 29 -12.45 -8.84 -3.78
N THR A 30 -11.91 -8.54 -4.94
CA THR A 30 -12.62 -7.76 -5.96
C THR A 30 -12.18 -8.28 -7.33
N TYR A 31 -12.77 -7.73 -8.38
CA TYR A 31 -12.30 -8.06 -9.71
C TYR A 31 -10.99 -7.33 -9.99
N SER A 32 -10.11 -7.98 -10.74
CA SER A 32 -8.84 -7.37 -11.13
C SER A 32 -9.11 -6.06 -11.86
N GLY A 33 -8.37 -5.04 -11.49
CA GLY A 33 -8.53 -3.72 -12.08
C GLY A 33 -9.44 -2.82 -11.28
N MET A 34 -10.16 -3.35 -10.30
CA MET A 34 -11.12 -2.57 -9.52
C MET A 34 -10.59 -2.21 -8.13
N GLU A 35 -9.33 -2.49 -7.86
CA GLU A 35 -8.78 -2.32 -6.50
C GLU A 35 -8.88 -0.88 -6.02
N ASN A 36 -8.49 0.07 -6.86
CA ASN A 36 -8.55 1.47 -6.46
C ASN A 36 -9.97 1.97 -6.34
N LYS A 37 -10.88 1.42 -7.14
CA LYS A 37 -12.28 1.76 -7.03
C LYS A 37 -12.84 1.30 -5.69
N VAL A 38 -12.45 0.10 -5.25
CA VAL A 38 -12.85 -0.39 -3.94
C VAL A 38 -12.35 0.54 -2.84
N LYS A 39 -11.09 0.96 -2.93
CA LYS A 39 -10.54 1.85 -1.92
C LYS A 39 -11.34 3.15 -1.88
N GLN A 40 -11.61 3.75 -3.02
CA GLN A 40 -12.38 4.99 -3.08
C GLN A 40 -13.78 4.81 -2.52
N ASN A 41 -14.44 3.74 -2.94
CA ASN A 41 -15.81 3.47 -2.50
C ASN A 41 -15.87 3.20 -1.02
N LEU A 42 -14.91 2.44 -0.50
CA LEU A 42 -14.90 2.09 0.91
C LEU A 42 -14.57 3.32 1.76
N ASP A 43 -13.59 4.11 1.35
CA ASP A 43 -13.25 5.33 2.09
C ASP A 43 -14.47 6.25 2.18
N ALA A 44 -15.22 6.37 1.10
CA ALA A 44 -16.43 7.21 1.09
C ALA A 44 -17.51 6.64 2.02
N ARG A 45 -17.70 5.31 2.00
CA ARG A 45 -18.71 4.69 2.85
C ARG A 45 -18.36 4.82 4.33
N VAL A 46 -17.08 4.69 4.66
CA VAL A 46 -16.64 4.83 6.05
C VAL A 46 -17.02 6.21 6.57
N GLN A 47 -16.79 7.24 5.76
CA GLN A 47 -17.17 8.59 6.14
C GLN A 47 -18.70 8.76 6.19
N ASN A 48 -19.38 8.27 5.17
CA ASN A 48 -20.84 8.48 5.08
C ASN A 48 -21.62 7.76 6.18
N PHE A 49 -21.08 6.63 6.66
CA PHE A 49 -21.76 5.86 7.68
C PHE A 49 -21.10 6.00 9.05
N ASN A 50 -20.18 6.94 9.19
CA ASN A 50 -19.52 7.23 10.46
C ASN A 50 -18.88 6.00 11.06
N MET A 51 -18.15 5.24 10.24
CA MET A 51 -17.50 4.01 10.68
C MET A 51 -16.02 4.19 10.95
N GLU A 52 -15.55 5.42 11.09
CA GLU A 52 -14.11 5.70 11.27
C GLU A 52 -13.55 5.07 12.53
N ASP A 53 -14.38 4.84 13.54
CA ASP A 53 -13.92 4.23 14.76
C ASP A 53 -13.77 2.71 14.67
N TYR A 54 -14.19 2.14 13.56
CA TYR A 54 -14.12 0.68 13.36
C TYR A 54 -13.35 0.28 12.10
N ILE A 55 -13.37 1.11 11.07
CA ILE A 55 -12.65 0.83 9.82
C ILE A 55 -11.60 1.92 9.67
N TYR A 56 -10.34 1.54 9.83
CA TYR A 56 -9.27 2.50 10.04
C TYR A 56 -8.54 2.88 8.77
N GLU A 57 -8.30 1.95 7.89
CA GLU A 57 -7.64 2.27 6.63
C GLU A 57 -7.82 1.17 5.60
N THR A 58 -7.76 1.56 4.33
CA THR A 58 -7.82 0.66 3.19
C THR A 58 -6.57 0.86 2.37
N VAL A 59 -5.91 -0.23 2.02
CA VAL A 59 -4.64 -0.16 1.30
C VAL A 59 -4.67 -1.08 0.10
N VAL A 60 -4.23 -0.58 -1.05
CA VAL A 60 -4.01 -1.39 -2.24
C VAL A 60 -2.49 -1.55 -2.36
N PRO A 61 -1.94 -2.71 -1.99
CA PRO A 61 -0.49 -2.90 -2.07
C PRO A 61 0.01 -2.78 -3.49
N THR A 62 1.15 -2.12 -3.66
CA THR A 62 1.73 -1.90 -4.97
C THR A 62 3.19 -2.33 -4.97
N GLU A 63 3.73 -2.48 -6.17
CA GLU A 63 5.15 -2.71 -6.37
C GLU A 63 5.61 -1.90 -7.56
N GLU A 64 6.91 -1.72 -7.67
CA GLU A 64 7.50 -1.07 -8.83
C GLU A 64 8.24 -2.08 -9.66
N VAL A 65 8.04 -2.01 -10.98
CA VAL A 65 8.77 -2.86 -11.90
C VAL A 65 9.38 -1.99 -12.99
N VAL A 66 10.46 -2.48 -13.58
CA VAL A 66 11.12 -1.79 -14.67
C VAL A 66 10.69 -2.44 -15.98
N GLU A 67 10.25 -1.61 -16.91
CA GLU A 67 9.87 -2.08 -18.26
C GLU A 67 10.76 -1.40 -19.27
N ILE A 68 10.96 -2.09 -20.40
CA ILE A 68 11.66 -1.49 -21.53
C ILE A 68 10.62 -1.06 -22.53
N ARG A 69 10.58 0.24 -22.83
CA ARG A 69 9.64 0.77 -23.82
C ARG A 69 10.41 1.66 -24.77
N ASN A 70 10.26 1.38 -26.05
CA ASN A 70 10.93 2.14 -27.11
C ASN A 70 12.44 2.26 -26.82
N GLY A 71 13.02 1.18 -26.32
CA GLY A 71 14.44 1.14 -26.03
C GLY A 71 14.86 1.81 -24.74
N ALA A 72 13.92 2.39 -23.99
CA ALA A 72 14.23 3.08 -22.74
C ALA A 72 13.68 2.33 -21.55
N ARG A 73 14.39 2.40 -20.44
CA ARG A 73 13.92 1.80 -19.18
C ARG A 73 12.90 2.73 -18.56
N LYS A 74 11.81 2.16 -18.08
CA LYS A 74 10.77 2.93 -17.45
C LYS A 74 10.30 2.20 -16.20
N THR A 75 10.18 2.94 -15.10
CA THR A 75 9.70 2.39 -13.85
C THR A 75 8.20 2.58 -13.77
N ILE A 76 7.48 1.50 -13.52
CA ILE A 76 6.03 1.51 -13.49
C ILE A 76 5.55 0.96 -12.17
N THR A 77 4.59 1.65 -11.55
CA THR A 77 3.94 1.17 -10.34
C THR A 77 2.71 0.37 -10.74
N ARG A 78 2.56 -0.79 -10.13
CA ARG A 78 1.40 -1.62 -10.44
C ARG A 78 0.90 -2.30 -9.17
N VAL A 79 -0.34 -2.78 -9.22
CA VAL A 79 -0.94 -3.49 -8.11
C VAL A 79 -0.18 -4.78 -7.87
N LEU A 80 0.21 -5.02 -6.61
CA LEU A 80 0.98 -6.20 -6.25
C LEU A 80 0.13 -7.47 -6.33
N MET A 81 -1.11 -7.38 -5.87
CA MET A 81 -2.00 -8.53 -5.79
C MET A 81 -3.31 -8.20 -6.49
N PRO A 82 -3.38 -8.42 -7.81
CA PRO A 82 -4.61 -8.09 -8.54
C PRO A 82 -5.82 -8.82 -7.97
N GLY A 83 -6.89 -8.09 -7.74
CA GLY A 83 -8.12 -8.64 -7.19
C GLY A 83 -8.19 -8.62 -5.67
N TYR A 84 -7.21 -8.02 -4.99
CA TYR A 84 -7.17 -8.01 -3.53
C TYR A 84 -6.90 -6.63 -2.99
N VAL A 85 -7.54 -6.31 -1.86
CA VAL A 85 -7.37 -5.03 -1.18
C VAL A 85 -7.27 -5.33 0.31
N LEU A 86 -6.41 -4.63 1.00
CA LEU A 86 -6.26 -4.80 2.45
C LEU A 86 -7.10 -3.77 3.18
N VAL A 87 -7.71 -4.20 4.27
CA VAL A 87 -8.43 -3.28 5.15
C VAL A 87 -8.03 -3.56 6.58
N ARG A 88 -7.76 -2.49 7.34
CA ARG A 88 -7.46 -2.59 8.76
C ARG A 88 -8.69 -2.10 9.51
N MET A 89 -9.24 -2.93 10.35
CA MET A 89 -10.53 -2.65 10.98
C MET A 89 -10.75 -3.52 12.21
N ASP A 90 -11.71 -3.09 13.03
CA ASP A 90 -12.30 -3.95 14.05
C ASP A 90 -13.53 -4.58 13.43
N LEU A 91 -13.63 -5.89 13.50
CA LEU A 91 -14.69 -6.62 12.84
C LEU A 91 -15.91 -6.71 13.76
N THR A 92 -16.93 -5.98 13.41
CA THR A 92 -18.24 -6.06 14.06
C THR A 92 -19.26 -6.40 12.99
N GLU A 93 -20.48 -6.68 13.40
CA GLU A 93 -21.53 -6.95 12.43
C GLU A 93 -21.72 -5.75 11.50
N GLU A 94 -21.69 -4.56 12.06
CA GLU A 94 -21.89 -3.35 11.27
C GLU A 94 -20.71 -3.05 10.36
N SER A 95 -19.48 -3.16 10.86
CA SER A 95 -18.32 -2.89 10.01
C SER A 95 -18.19 -3.93 8.93
N TRP A 96 -18.48 -5.19 9.24
CA TRP A 96 -18.46 -6.25 8.26
C TRP A 96 -19.47 -5.97 7.15
N GLY A 97 -20.69 -5.58 7.53
CA GLY A 97 -21.72 -5.24 6.54
C GLY A 97 -21.33 -4.06 5.68
N THR A 98 -20.77 -3.02 6.31
CA THR A 98 -20.33 -1.84 5.58
C THR A 98 -19.32 -2.20 4.51
N VAL A 99 -18.33 -3.02 4.86
CA VAL A 99 -17.30 -3.42 3.92
C VAL A 99 -17.85 -4.36 2.86
N ARG A 100 -18.62 -5.37 3.28
CA ARG A 100 -19.16 -6.35 2.33
C ARG A 100 -20.07 -5.73 1.27
N HIS A 101 -20.80 -4.70 1.63
CA HIS A 101 -21.72 -4.07 0.71
C HIS A 101 -21.14 -2.91 -0.07
N THR A 102 -19.82 -2.70 0.05
CA THR A 102 -19.15 -1.69 -0.74
C THR A 102 -19.13 -2.12 -2.20
N PRO A 103 -19.49 -1.23 -3.13
CA PRO A 103 -19.47 -1.58 -4.55
C PRO A 103 -18.09 -2.10 -4.97
N SER A 104 -18.11 -3.14 -5.76
CA SER A 104 -16.94 -3.83 -6.30
C SER A 104 -16.24 -4.78 -5.32
N VAL A 105 -16.65 -4.83 -4.06
CA VAL A 105 -16.17 -5.84 -3.13
C VAL A 105 -16.98 -7.12 -3.34
N THR A 106 -16.30 -8.24 -3.58
CA THR A 106 -16.97 -9.52 -3.74
C THR A 106 -16.97 -10.34 -2.46
N GLY A 107 -16.17 -9.98 -1.49
CA GLY A 107 -16.19 -10.64 -0.19
C GLY A 107 -14.85 -10.52 0.51
N PHE A 108 -14.80 -11.08 1.72
CA PHE A 108 -13.55 -11.20 2.47
C PHE A 108 -12.90 -12.52 2.08
N VAL A 109 -11.58 -12.53 2.10
CA VAL A 109 -10.82 -13.76 1.90
C VAL A 109 -10.82 -14.52 3.22
N GLY A 110 -10.96 -15.85 3.13
CA GLY A 110 -11.04 -16.71 4.27
C GLY A 110 -12.37 -17.42 4.29
N ASN A 111 -12.86 -17.72 5.49
CA ASN A 111 -14.16 -18.34 5.64
C ASN A 111 -15.25 -17.29 5.39
N ALA A 112 -16.27 -17.66 4.62
CA ALA A 112 -17.35 -16.71 4.27
C ALA A 112 -18.05 -16.18 5.50
N MET A 113 -18.17 -16.97 6.55
CA MET A 113 -18.86 -16.55 7.76
C MET A 113 -17.93 -16.02 8.83
N ASP A 114 -16.63 -16.17 8.62
CA ASP A 114 -15.65 -15.83 9.65
C ASP A 114 -14.35 -15.42 8.96
N PRO A 115 -14.24 -14.16 8.57
CA PRO A 115 -13.01 -13.69 7.90
C PRO A 115 -11.80 -13.95 8.78
N ILE A 116 -10.70 -14.35 8.15
CA ILE A 116 -9.48 -14.68 8.87
C ILE A 116 -8.52 -13.51 8.76
N PRO A 117 -8.10 -12.93 9.88
CA PRO A 117 -7.17 -11.81 9.82
C PRO A 117 -5.78 -12.26 9.39
N LEU A 118 -5.07 -11.35 8.76
CA LEU A 118 -3.66 -11.57 8.41
C LEU A 118 -2.81 -11.44 9.67
N THR A 119 -1.71 -12.19 9.69
CA THR A 119 -0.69 -11.96 10.71
C THR A 119 0.05 -10.69 10.35
N GLN A 120 0.74 -10.13 11.34
CA GLN A 120 1.54 -8.95 11.08
C GLN A 120 2.65 -9.23 10.08
N ASP A 121 3.28 -10.39 10.15
CA ASP A 121 4.31 -10.74 9.19
C ASP A 121 3.76 -10.77 7.77
N GLU A 122 2.54 -11.26 7.59
CA GLU A 122 1.92 -11.26 6.28
C GLU A 122 1.69 -9.86 5.76
N VAL A 123 1.23 -8.96 6.63
CA VAL A 123 1.02 -7.57 6.24
C VAL A 123 2.35 -6.90 5.87
N VAL A 124 3.39 -7.14 6.66
CA VAL A 124 4.71 -6.60 6.36
C VAL A 124 5.16 -7.06 4.98
N LYS A 125 4.99 -8.35 4.68
CA LYS A 125 5.40 -8.86 3.37
C LYS A 125 4.64 -8.18 2.24
N MET A 126 3.37 -7.92 2.42
CA MET A 126 2.56 -7.32 1.38
C MET A 126 2.88 -5.84 1.18
N LEU A 127 3.34 -5.15 2.20
CA LEU A 127 3.63 -3.72 2.11
C LEU A 127 5.11 -3.44 1.83
N THR A 128 5.98 -4.42 2.01
CA THR A 128 7.41 -4.23 1.79
C THR A 128 7.75 -3.80 0.36
N PRO A 129 7.13 -4.33 -0.70
CA PRO A 129 7.50 -3.87 -2.05
C PRO A 129 7.31 -2.36 -2.24
N SER A 130 6.27 -1.76 -1.69
CA SER A 130 6.11 -0.32 -1.82
C SER A 130 7.11 0.44 -0.95
N VAL A 131 7.52 -0.13 0.18
CA VAL A 131 8.57 0.48 1.00
C VAL A 131 9.90 0.47 0.25
N ILE A 132 10.22 -0.64 -0.40
CA ILE A 132 11.42 -0.73 -1.22
C ILE A 132 11.39 0.30 -2.35
N ALA A 133 10.23 0.43 -3.00
CA ALA A 133 10.09 1.42 -4.06
C ALA A 133 10.35 2.83 -3.54
N GLN A 134 9.86 3.13 -2.35
CA GLN A 134 10.06 4.46 -1.78
C GLN A 134 11.52 4.69 -1.44
N VAL A 135 12.20 3.70 -0.87
CA VAL A 135 13.62 3.82 -0.59
C VAL A 135 14.40 4.08 -1.88
N ASN A 136 14.06 3.34 -2.94
CA ASN A 136 14.75 3.51 -4.21
C ASN A 136 14.54 4.91 -4.79
N HIS A 137 13.33 5.45 -4.65
CA HIS A 137 13.05 6.81 -5.09
C HIS A 137 13.82 7.83 -4.28
N ASP A 138 13.89 7.64 -2.98
CA ASP A 138 14.61 8.57 -2.13
C ASP A 138 16.10 8.55 -2.44
N MET A 139 16.66 7.36 -2.66
CA MET A 139 18.06 7.25 -3.02
C MET A 139 18.35 7.86 -4.38
N ALA A 140 17.48 7.62 -5.35
CA ALA A 140 17.66 8.15 -6.68
C ALA A 140 17.56 9.67 -6.68
N GLY A 141 16.66 10.21 -5.88
CA GLY A 141 16.50 11.66 -5.80
C GLY A 141 17.71 12.34 -5.20
N GLN A 142 18.50 11.63 -4.43
CA GLN A 142 19.67 12.20 -3.79
C GLN A 142 20.97 11.90 -4.52
N ALA A 143 20.96 10.88 -5.35
CA ALA A 143 22.16 10.40 -5.97
C ALA A 143 22.90 11.40 -6.84
N PRO A 144 22.21 12.15 -7.68
CA PRO A 144 22.94 12.97 -8.63
C PRO A 144 23.74 14.07 -8.01
N SER A 145 23.40 14.52 -6.85
CA SER A 145 24.08 15.65 -6.29
C SER A 145 25.26 15.19 -5.47
N PRO A 146 26.43 15.68 -5.76
CA PRO A 146 27.60 15.27 -4.99
C PRO A 146 27.48 15.59 -3.53
N LYS A 147 26.74 16.62 -3.22
CA LYS A 147 26.59 16.95 -1.86
C LYS A 147 25.38 16.39 -1.26
N ALA A 148 24.64 15.83 -2.00
CA ALA A 148 23.49 15.28 -1.43
C ALA A 148 23.81 14.06 -0.73
N LYS A 149 23.99 13.88 -0.65
CA LYS A 149 23.94 13.00 -0.21
C LYS A 149 23.48 12.20 0.34
N ARG A 150 23.28 11.87 0.63
CA ARG A 150 22.99 11.12 1.10
C ARG A 150 22.14 10.79 2.02
N LYS A 151 21.50 11.01 2.37
CA LYS A 151 20.70 10.66 3.33
C LYS A 151 19.47 10.09 2.84
N VAL A 152 18.95 9.02 3.34
CA VAL A 152 17.77 8.38 2.88
C VAL A 152 16.60 8.72 3.78
N GLU A 153 15.55 9.24 3.20
CA GLU A 153 14.41 9.55 3.93
C GLU A 153 13.26 8.79 3.41
N VAL A 154 12.59 8.01 4.20
CA VAL A 154 11.45 7.25 3.77
C VAL A 154 10.17 7.84 4.27
N ALA A 155 10.24 8.72 5.17
CA ALA A 155 9.11 9.11 5.95
C ALA A 155 8.04 9.85 5.24
N ASP A 156 8.36 10.70 4.31
CA ASP A 156 7.34 11.54 3.75
C ASP A 156 6.66 10.96 2.58
N TYR A 157 6.73 9.67 2.41
CA TYR A 157 6.12 9.05 1.27
C TYR A 157 4.67 8.78 1.48
N GLU A 158 3.86 9.03 0.43
CA GLU A 158 2.60 8.57 0.42
C GLU A 158 2.37 7.66 -0.62
N VAL A 159 1.92 6.52 -0.36
CA VAL A 159 1.85 5.42 -1.24
C VAL A 159 1.01 5.66 -2.41
N GLY A 160 0.14 6.32 -2.35
CA GLY A 160 -0.69 6.50 -3.48
C GLY A 160 -0.10 7.26 -4.52
N GLU A 161 0.63 7.77 -4.28
CA GLU A 161 1.07 8.54 -5.18
C GLU A 161 1.88 8.30 -6.01
N SER A 162 1.72 8.27 -5.94
CA SER A 162 2.29 8.02 -6.58
C SER A 162 2.86 8.02 -7.36
N VAL A 163 2.72 8.30 -7.46
CA VAL A 163 3.29 8.12 -7.99
C VAL A 163 3.67 8.33 -8.83
N GLN A 164 3.44 8.73 -9.25
CA GLN A 164 3.79 8.79 -9.80
C GLN A 164 4.57 8.81 -10.48
N ILE A 165 4.49 8.89 -10.67
CA ILE A 165 5.22 8.69 -11.03
C ILE A 165 6.09 8.89 -11.62
N ILE A 166 6.19 8.98 -11.71
CA ILE A 166 7.06 9.08 -11.87
C ILE A 166 7.76 9.51 -12.64
N ASP A 167 7.58 9.81 -13.07
CA ASP A 167 8.35 10.15 -13.42
C ASP A 167 9.03 10.64 -13.55
N GLY A 168 8.63 10.56 -13.32
CA GLY A 168 9.19 10.78 -12.89
C GLY A 168 9.64 10.73 -12.76
N PRO A 169 9.62 10.88 -13.02
CA PRO A 169 9.90 10.71 -12.44
C PRO A 169 10.04 10.60 -12.13
N PHE A 170 9.36 10.47 -11.89
CA PHE A 170 9.46 10.33 -11.38
C PHE A 170 9.19 10.28 -11.12
N ALA A 171 8.74 10.28 -11.39
CA ALA A 171 8.54 10.33 -10.99
C ALA A 171 8.31 10.36 -10.64
N GLY A 172 7.80 10.24 -10.85
CA GLY A 172 7.55 10.30 -10.26
C GLY A 172 7.28 10.21 -9.98
N VAL A 173 7.04 10.43 -10.08
CA VAL A 173 6.80 10.39 -9.70
C VAL A 173 6.45 10.46 -9.55
N PRO A 174 6.07 10.57 -9.73
CA PRO A 174 5.71 10.55 -9.60
C PRO A 174 5.62 10.54 -9.64
N ALA A 175 5.25 10.35 -10.00
CA ALA A 175 5.37 10.33 -9.90
C ALA A 175 5.51 10.59 -9.85
#